data_160f8a6d59d8ed0708460ea48a01df2e
#
_entry.id   160f8a6d59d8ed0708460ea48a01df2e
#
_cell.length_a   1.000
_cell.length_b   1.000
_cell.length_c   1.000
_cell.angle_alpha   90.00
_cell.angle_beta   90.00
_cell.angle_gamma   90.00
#
_symmetry.space_group_name_H-M   'P 1'
#
loop_
_entity.id
_entity.type
_entity.pdbx_description
1 polymer ?
#
loop_
_entity_poly.entity_id
_entity_poly.type
_entity_poly.pdbx_seq_one_letter_code
_entity_poly.pdbx_strand_id
1 'polypeptide(L)'
;MVCLILCLPIMMKAQVLKIENGMAFSSLVNEGEDLFDKSLSSYQMSIGLDCLDQGWYALSSNVGYLRKGGSFDFYEATDPGLNMLKRNMKYMFDYITLNTTFRVKTLSDSGWNFYAGVGPRVDVNVKRHISLGDMDSLFPEQTAPAVNRIIVGLKCETGVNYNFDRYLLGLNVSYLPSFIKPNKDFIAHDRTFTVGILLGYRL
;
A
#
# COMPACT_ATOMS: atom_id res chain seq x y z
N MET A 1 -9.02 9.89 21.24
CA MET A 1 -10.42 9.57 21.53
C MET A 1 -11.41 10.53 20.85
N VAL A 2 -11.15 11.83 20.77
CA VAL A 2 -12.05 12.83 20.13
C VAL A 2 -12.22 12.58 18.61
N CYS A 3 -11.17 12.18 17.86
CA CYS A 3 -11.28 11.86 16.43
C CYS A 3 -12.20 10.67 16.11
N LEU A 4 -12.28 9.68 17.01
CA LEU A 4 -13.15 8.51 16.82
C LEU A 4 -14.62 8.87 16.92
N ILE A 5 -14.95 9.83 17.80
CA ILE A 5 -16.32 10.31 18.04
C ILE A 5 -16.80 11.19 16.88
N LEU A 6 -15.88 11.95 16.25
CA LEU A 6 -16.21 12.77 15.06
C LEU A 6 -16.43 11.92 13.79
N CYS A 7 -15.87 10.71 13.73
CA CYS A 7 -16.07 9.79 12.60
C CYS A 7 -17.42 9.04 12.66
N LEU A 8 -18.02 8.87 13.84
CA LEU A 8 -19.29 8.16 14.01
C LEU A 8 -20.46 8.75 13.22
N PRO A 9 -20.73 10.07 13.20
CA PRO A 9 -21.83 10.63 12.41
C PRO A 9 -21.57 10.59 10.90
N ILE A 10 -20.30 10.51 10.47
CA ILE A 10 -19.94 10.37 9.06
C ILE A 10 -20.18 8.92 8.59
N MET A 11 -19.98 7.94 9.46
CA MET A 11 -20.29 6.53 9.18
C MET A 11 -21.78 6.26 9.03
N MET A 12 -22.65 7.03 9.67
CA MET A 12 -24.11 6.90 9.53
C MET A 12 -24.64 7.30 8.14
N LYS A 13 -23.80 7.90 7.29
CA LYS A 13 -24.10 8.23 5.89
C LYS A 13 -23.15 7.49 4.91
N ALA A 14 -22.57 6.38 5.34
CA ALA A 14 -21.80 5.53 4.44
C ALA A 14 -22.76 4.97 3.38
N GLN A 15 -22.44 5.20 2.12
CA GLN A 15 -23.27 4.78 0.99
C GLN A 15 -22.76 3.51 0.34
N VAL A 16 -21.46 3.25 0.43
CA VAL A 16 -20.83 2.05 -0.15
C VAL A 16 -19.83 1.47 0.83
N LEU A 17 -20.06 0.21 1.21
CA LEU A 17 -19.04 -0.63 1.85
C LEU A 17 -18.22 -1.29 0.76
N LYS A 18 -16.90 -1.30 0.87
CA LYS A 18 -16.02 -1.85 -0.15
C LYS A 18 -14.87 -2.65 0.42
N ILE A 19 -14.41 -3.61 -0.38
CA ILE A 19 -13.19 -4.38 -0.15
C ILE A 19 -12.31 -4.17 -1.38
N GLU A 20 -11.06 -3.84 -1.16
CA GLU A 20 -10.03 -3.76 -2.20
C GLU A 20 -8.99 -4.84 -1.95
N ASN A 21 -8.64 -5.58 -2.98
CA ASN A 21 -7.64 -6.64 -2.95
C ASN A 21 -6.71 -6.49 -4.14
N GLY A 22 -5.41 -6.63 -3.94
CA GLY A 22 -4.48 -6.43 -5.03
C GLY A 22 -3.01 -6.64 -4.68
N MET A 23 -2.18 -6.11 -5.55
CA MET A 23 -0.73 -6.18 -5.44
C MET A 23 -0.13 -4.80 -5.20
N ALA A 24 0.93 -4.77 -4.42
CA ALA A 24 1.77 -3.60 -4.21
C ALA A 24 3.16 -3.86 -4.78
N PHE A 25 3.68 -2.87 -5.49
CA PHE A 25 5.03 -2.84 -6.04
C PHE A 25 5.79 -1.73 -5.34
N SER A 26 6.76 -2.09 -4.51
CA SER A 26 7.52 -1.13 -3.71
C SER A 26 9.00 -1.20 -4.02
N SER A 27 9.67 -0.06 -4.03
CA SER A 27 11.12 0.06 -4.05
C SER A 27 11.58 1.03 -2.96
N LEU A 28 12.77 0.79 -2.44
CA LEU A 28 13.41 1.60 -1.42
C LEU A 28 14.50 2.45 -2.08
N VAL A 29 14.43 3.76 -1.90
CA VAL A 29 15.32 4.73 -2.55
C VAL A 29 16.15 5.44 -1.49
N ASN A 30 17.45 5.60 -1.74
CA ASN A 30 18.35 6.41 -0.93
C ASN A 30 18.94 7.54 -1.78
N GLU A 31 18.76 8.80 -1.35
CA GLU A 31 19.30 10.01 -2.00
C GLU A 31 19.08 10.11 -3.53
N GLY A 32 17.99 9.50 -4.02
CA GLY A 32 17.64 9.50 -5.44
C GLY A 32 18.09 8.28 -6.24
N GLU A 33 18.92 7.43 -5.65
CA GLU A 33 19.30 6.13 -6.20
C GLU A 33 18.45 5.02 -5.60
N ASP A 34 18.06 4.04 -6.42
CA ASP A 34 17.38 2.86 -5.91
C ASP A 34 18.34 2.04 -5.03
N LEU A 35 18.00 1.88 -3.76
CA LEU A 35 18.82 1.14 -2.79
C LEU A 35 18.86 -0.35 -3.13
N PHE A 36 17.88 -0.80 -3.90
CA PHE A 36 17.70 -2.18 -4.30
C PHE A 36 17.47 -2.27 -5.80
N ASP A 37 18.15 -3.17 -6.45
CA ASP A 37 18.06 -3.38 -7.90
C ASP A 37 16.67 -3.79 -8.38
N LYS A 38 15.82 -4.27 -7.46
CA LYS A 38 14.51 -4.82 -7.81
C LYS A 38 13.42 -4.33 -6.85
N SER A 39 12.31 -3.97 -7.45
CA SER A 39 11.07 -3.73 -6.69
C SER A 39 10.55 -5.03 -6.08
N LEU A 40 10.01 -4.94 -4.87
CA LEU A 40 9.30 -6.03 -4.21
C LEU A 40 7.83 -6.02 -4.64
N SER A 41 7.39 -7.13 -5.25
CA SER A 41 5.97 -7.39 -5.46
C SER A 41 5.39 -8.04 -4.21
N SER A 42 4.31 -7.51 -3.70
CA SER A 42 3.69 -7.94 -2.45
C SER A 42 2.17 -7.82 -2.51
N TYR A 43 1.52 -8.31 -1.47
CA TYR A 43 0.07 -8.32 -1.33
C TYR A 43 -0.42 -7.10 -0.58
N GLN A 44 -1.59 -6.57 -1.00
CA GLN A 44 -2.38 -5.59 -0.25
C GLN A 44 -3.83 -5.99 -0.17
N MET A 45 -4.48 -5.63 0.94
CA MET A 45 -5.92 -5.75 1.13
C MET A 45 -6.43 -4.62 2.00
N SER A 46 -7.59 -4.07 1.66
CA SER A 46 -8.25 -3.07 2.50
C SER A 46 -9.77 -3.21 2.51
N ILE A 47 -10.35 -2.73 3.60
CA ILE A 47 -11.80 -2.56 3.75
C ILE A 47 -12.05 -1.06 3.90
N GLY A 48 -13.08 -0.55 3.27
CA GLY A 48 -13.38 0.87 3.29
C GLY A 48 -14.84 1.19 3.16
N LEU A 49 -15.11 2.47 3.39
CA LEU A 49 -16.43 3.08 3.27
C LEU A 49 -16.32 4.32 2.38
N ASP A 50 -17.21 4.44 1.42
CA ASP A 50 -17.41 5.67 0.69
C ASP A 50 -18.57 6.44 1.35
N CYS A 51 -18.24 7.63 1.84
CA CYS A 51 -19.16 8.55 2.50
C CYS A 51 -19.39 9.77 1.61
N LEU A 52 -20.44 10.52 1.86
CA LEU A 52 -20.73 11.80 1.18
C LEU A 52 -20.71 11.65 -0.37
N ASP A 53 -21.24 10.55 -0.88
CA ASP A 53 -21.34 10.36 -2.32
C ASP A 53 -22.40 11.32 -2.92
N GLN A 54 -21.92 12.45 -3.48
CA GLN A 54 -22.73 13.54 -4.06
C GLN A 54 -22.72 13.49 -5.61
N GLY A 55 -22.58 12.32 -6.18
CA GLY A 55 -22.52 12.13 -7.62
C GLY A 55 -21.13 12.42 -8.19
N TRP A 56 -20.70 13.67 -8.26
CA TRP A 56 -19.40 14.04 -8.83
C TRP A 56 -18.22 13.92 -7.86
N TYR A 57 -18.45 13.77 -6.55
CA TYR A 57 -17.39 13.54 -5.56
C TYR A 57 -17.82 12.54 -4.48
N ALA A 58 -16.84 11.97 -3.83
CA ALA A 58 -17.01 11.12 -2.66
C ALA A 58 -15.82 11.24 -1.71
N LEU A 59 -16.04 10.97 -0.43
CA LEU A 59 -14.99 10.78 0.56
C LEU A 59 -14.86 9.28 0.83
N SER A 60 -13.66 8.75 0.63
CA SER A 60 -13.36 7.34 0.75
C SER A 60 -12.38 7.09 1.88
N SER A 61 -12.82 6.39 2.92
CA SER A 61 -11.97 6.03 4.07
C SER A 61 -11.72 4.52 4.07
N ASN A 62 -10.45 4.12 4.21
CA ASN A 62 -10.05 2.73 4.15
C ASN A 62 -9.06 2.39 5.27
N VAL A 63 -9.17 1.18 5.78
CA VAL A 63 -8.19 0.54 6.65
C VAL A 63 -7.74 -0.76 5.99
N GLY A 64 -6.45 -1.06 6.00
CA GLY A 64 -5.96 -2.23 5.31
C GLY A 64 -4.59 -2.69 5.75
N TYR A 65 -4.16 -3.77 5.13
CA TYR A 65 -2.83 -4.35 5.24
C TYR A 65 -2.05 -4.06 3.96
N LEU A 66 -0.80 -3.65 4.14
CA LEU A 66 0.11 -3.35 3.04
C LEU A 66 1.51 -3.85 3.39
N ARG A 67 2.08 -4.70 2.55
CA ARG A 67 3.49 -5.09 2.63
C ARG A 67 4.31 -4.23 1.68
N LYS A 68 5.43 -3.71 2.18
CA LYS A 68 6.40 -2.93 1.41
C LYS A 68 7.80 -3.50 1.60
N GLY A 69 8.71 -3.13 0.71
CA GLY A 69 10.10 -3.53 0.85
C GLY A 69 10.90 -3.34 -0.42
N GLY A 70 12.03 -4.02 -0.47
CA GLY A 70 12.91 -4.08 -1.63
C GLY A 70 13.69 -5.37 -1.64
N SER A 71 14.24 -5.72 -2.79
CA SER A 71 15.11 -6.88 -2.94
C SER A 71 16.37 -6.51 -3.69
N PHE A 72 17.48 -7.16 -3.35
CA PHE A 72 18.73 -7.04 -4.07
C PHE A 72 19.40 -8.39 -4.20
N ASP A 73 20.18 -8.54 -5.26
CA ASP A 73 20.98 -9.71 -5.51
C ASP A 73 22.39 -9.44 -4.97
N PHE A 74 22.95 -10.37 -4.22
CA PHE A 74 24.35 -10.37 -3.83
C PHE A 74 25.03 -11.67 -4.26
N TYR A 75 26.34 -11.62 -4.42
CA TYR A 75 27.14 -12.76 -4.82
C TYR A 75 27.92 -13.28 -3.64
N GLU A 76 27.71 -14.54 -3.30
CA GLU A 76 28.47 -15.22 -2.24
C GLU A 76 29.56 -16.10 -2.89
N ALA A 77 30.78 -15.94 -2.45
CA ALA A 77 31.89 -16.80 -2.85
C ALA A 77 31.84 -18.11 -2.04
N THR A 78 31.51 -19.22 -2.68
CA THR A 78 31.33 -20.52 -2.02
C THR A 78 32.64 -21.28 -1.83
N ASP A 79 33.70 -20.91 -2.56
CA ASP A 79 35.03 -21.52 -2.48
C ASP A 79 36.12 -20.51 -2.85
N PRO A 80 37.33 -20.54 -2.23
CA PRO A 80 38.42 -19.66 -2.65
C PRO A 80 38.92 -20.04 -4.04
N GLY A 81 38.13 -19.69 -5.05
CA GLY A 81 38.59 -19.87 -6.39
C GLY A 81 37.64 -19.73 -7.55
N LEU A 82 36.36 -20.06 -7.51
CA LEU A 82 35.63 -20.10 -8.80
C LEU A 82 34.12 -20.01 -8.88
N ASN A 83 33.34 -20.21 -7.83
CA ASN A 83 31.90 -20.18 -7.98
C ASN A 83 31.28 -19.07 -7.13
N MET A 84 30.81 -17.99 -7.81
CA MET A 84 29.96 -16.98 -7.21
C MET A 84 28.50 -17.44 -7.29
N LEU A 85 27.91 -17.75 -6.16
CA LEU A 85 26.49 -18.09 -6.09
C LEU A 85 25.68 -16.79 -5.95
N LYS A 86 24.80 -16.55 -6.91
CA LYS A 86 23.89 -15.41 -6.87
C LYS A 86 22.78 -15.70 -5.87
N ARG A 87 22.64 -14.82 -4.88
CA ARG A 87 21.61 -14.89 -3.84
C ARG A 87 20.71 -13.67 -3.88
N ASN A 88 19.45 -13.84 -3.50
CA ASN A 88 18.49 -12.76 -3.41
C ASN A 88 18.11 -12.51 -1.97
N MET A 89 18.27 -11.27 -1.51
CA MET A 89 17.88 -10.81 -0.19
C MET A 89 16.69 -9.86 -0.30
N LYS A 90 15.67 -10.09 0.53
CA LYS A 90 14.45 -9.28 0.56
C LYS A 90 14.25 -8.69 1.95
N TYR A 91 14.05 -7.38 1.97
CA TYR A 91 13.58 -6.67 3.15
C TYR A 91 12.08 -6.47 3.05
N MET A 92 11.33 -6.91 4.05
CA MET A 92 9.88 -6.87 4.07
C MET A 92 9.38 -6.20 5.34
N PHE A 93 8.47 -5.25 5.15
CA PHE A 93 7.85 -4.46 6.21
C PHE A 93 6.34 -4.53 6.06
N ASP A 94 5.67 -5.03 7.08
CA ASP A 94 4.21 -5.15 7.11
C ASP A 94 3.61 -3.95 7.83
N TYR A 95 2.63 -3.33 7.20
CA TYR A 95 1.94 -2.14 7.71
C TYR A 95 0.43 -2.35 7.79
N ILE A 96 -0.16 -1.81 8.84
CA ILE A 96 -1.57 -1.46 8.84
C ILE A 96 -1.66 -0.03 8.33
N THR A 97 -2.41 0.18 7.25
CA THR A 97 -2.59 1.47 6.60
C THR A 97 -3.98 2.01 6.86
N LEU A 98 -4.06 3.29 7.18
CA LEU A 98 -5.29 4.06 7.29
C LEU A 98 -5.20 5.23 6.32
N ASN A 99 -6.20 5.40 5.47
CA ASN A 99 -6.23 6.51 4.54
C ASN A 99 -7.66 7.02 4.34
N THR A 100 -7.77 8.31 4.03
CA THR A 100 -9.02 8.95 3.64
C THR A 100 -8.73 9.80 2.42
N THR A 101 -9.38 9.48 1.30
CA THR A 101 -9.17 10.15 0.01
C THR A 101 -10.43 10.90 -0.40
N PHE A 102 -10.25 12.13 -0.87
CA PHE A 102 -11.26 12.86 -1.60
C PHE A 102 -11.18 12.43 -3.07
N ARG A 103 -12.28 11.90 -3.57
CA ARG A 103 -12.44 11.38 -4.95
C ARG A 103 -13.32 12.29 -5.77
N VAL A 104 -12.88 12.64 -6.95
CA VAL A 104 -13.70 13.27 -8.00
C VAL A 104 -14.06 12.17 -9.00
N LYS A 105 -15.33 12.11 -9.39
CA LYS A 105 -15.88 11.07 -10.26
C LYS A 105 -16.52 11.68 -11.49
N THR A 106 -16.48 10.96 -12.60
CA THR A 106 -17.29 11.30 -13.77
C THR A 106 -18.75 10.94 -13.51
N LEU A 107 -19.64 11.82 -13.96
CA LEU A 107 -21.06 11.51 -14.04
C LEU A 107 -21.32 10.74 -15.32
N SER A 108 -21.85 9.53 -15.21
CA SER A 108 -22.17 8.70 -16.37
C SER A 108 -23.44 7.88 -16.12
N ASP A 109 -24.37 7.94 -17.06
CA ASP A 109 -25.61 7.19 -17.02
C ASP A 109 -25.40 5.70 -17.42
N SER A 110 -24.23 5.36 -17.96
CA SER A 110 -23.90 4.01 -18.44
C SER A 110 -23.49 3.02 -17.35
N GLY A 111 -23.50 3.43 -16.07
CA GLY A 111 -23.02 2.62 -14.94
C GLY A 111 -21.50 2.66 -14.76
N TRP A 112 -20.72 3.13 -15.73
CA TRP A 112 -19.29 3.31 -15.64
C TRP A 112 -18.93 4.65 -15.00
N ASN A 113 -18.05 4.64 -14.02
CA ASN A 113 -17.54 5.83 -13.37
C ASN A 113 -16.02 5.77 -13.31
N PHE A 114 -15.36 6.77 -13.89
CA PHE A 114 -13.94 6.99 -13.68
C PHE A 114 -13.75 7.92 -12.47
N TYR A 115 -12.74 7.69 -11.69
CA TYR A 115 -12.43 8.57 -10.56
C TYR A 115 -10.93 8.81 -10.42
N ALA A 116 -10.61 9.95 -9.83
CA ALA A 116 -9.30 10.28 -9.33
C ALA A 116 -9.45 10.83 -7.91
N GLY A 117 -8.51 10.53 -7.05
CA GLY A 117 -8.57 10.94 -5.67
C GLY A 117 -7.21 11.14 -5.03
N VAL A 118 -7.19 11.96 -4.00
CA VAL A 118 -6.00 12.20 -3.20
C VAL A 118 -6.39 12.40 -1.73
N GLY A 119 -5.54 11.97 -0.84
CA GLY A 119 -5.78 12.18 0.58
C GLY A 119 -4.66 11.69 1.49
N PRO A 120 -4.72 12.06 2.77
CA PRO A 120 -3.75 11.65 3.77
C PRO A 120 -3.77 10.15 4.01
N ARG A 121 -2.59 9.63 4.31
CA ARG A 121 -2.35 8.23 4.67
C ARG A 121 -1.42 8.14 5.87
N VAL A 122 -1.73 7.20 6.76
CA VAL A 122 -0.90 6.81 7.89
C VAL A 122 -0.67 5.31 7.84
N ASP A 123 0.58 4.90 7.86
CA ASP A 123 1.00 3.51 7.91
C ASP A 123 1.64 3.22 9.27
N VAL A 124 1.19 2.18 9.94
CA VAL A 124 1.74 1.71 11.21
C VAL A 124 2.47 0.40 10.98
N ASN A 125 3.79 0.37 11.20
CA ASN A 125 4.58 -0.84 11.06
C ASN A 125 4.22 -1.84 12.16
N VAL A 126 3.85 -3.06 11.77
CA VAL A 126 3.46 -4.14 12.68
C VAL A 126 4.44 -5.29 12.68
N LYS A 127 5.15 -5.53 11.58
CA LYS A 127 6.12 -6.61 11.47
C LYS A 127 7.25 -6.23 10.50
N ARG A 128 8.43 -6.75 10.79
CA ARG A 128 9.63 -6.58 9.97
C ARG A 128 10.34 -7.91 9.89
N HIS A 129 10.76 -8.30 8.69
CA HIS A 129 11.60 -9.47 8.52
C HIS A 129 12.47 -9.35 7.27
N ILE A 130 13.55 -10.12 7.28
CA ILE A 130 14.46 -10.28 6.15
C ILE A 130 14.28 -11.71 5.66
N SER A 131 14.24 -11.91 4.36
CA SER A 131 14.35 -13.23 3.75
C SER A 131 15.65 -13.31 2.97
N LEU A 132 16.45 -14.29 3.29
CA LEU A 132 17.69 -14.64 2.62
C LEU A 132 17.50 -15.78 1.60
N GLY A 133 16.25 -16.06 1.23
CA GLY A 133 15.91 -17.17 0.34
C GLY A 133 16.26 -18.52 0.97
N ASP A 134 17.09 -19.30 0.30
CA ASP A 134 17.44 -20.66 0.73
C ASP A 134 18.18 -20.73 2.08
N MET A 135 18.68 -19.60 2.56
CA MET A 135 19.40 -19.53 3.86
C MET A 135 18.49 -19.16 5.04
N ASP A 136 17.20 -18.91 4.85
CA ASP A 136 16.26 -18.57 5.93
C ASP A 136 16.23 -19.64 7.04
N SER A 137 16.46 -20.91 6.69
CA SER A 137 16.54 -22.03 7.64
C SER A 137 17.81 -22.00 8.52
N LEU A 138 18.89 -21.39 8.04
CA LEU A 138 20.16 -21.29 8.76
C LEU A 138 20.22 -20.03 9.67
N PHE A 139 19.43 -19.02 9.34
CA PHE A 139 19.39 -17.73 10.06
C PHE A 139 17.95 -17.29 10.35
N PRO A 140 17.20 -18.02 11.20
CA PRO A 140 15.75 -17.83 11.33
C PRO A 140 15.31 -16.52 11.99
N GLU A 141 16.22 -15.75 12.59
CA GLU A 141 15.89 -14.54 13.35
C GLU A 141 16.65 -13.29 12.94
N GLN A 142 16.93 -13.09 11.65
CA GLN A 142 17.47 -11.80 11.25
C GLN A 142 16.36 -10.74 11.24
N THR A 143 16.43 -9.85 12.21
CA THR A 143 15.51 -8.73 12.33
C THR A 143 15.93 -7.64 11.35
N ALA A 144 15.01 -7.25 10.46
CA ALA A 144 15.22 -6.12 9.56
C ALA A 144 15.56 -4.83 10.33
N PRO A 145 16.33 -3.92 9.72
CA PRO A 145 16.72 -2.67 10.36
C PRO A 145 15.52 -1.92 10.93
N ALA A 146 15.75 -1.20 12.01
CA ALA A 146 14.71 -0.42 12.67
C ALA A 146 14.15 0.62 11.71
N VAL A 147 12.84 0.57 11.47
CA VAL A 147 12.12 1.58 10.72
C VAL A 147 11.18 2.35 11.64
N ASN A 148 10.83 3.56 11.26
CA ASN A 148 9.86 4.35 11.99
C ASN A 148 8.54 3.57 12.09
N ARG A 149 8.01 3.50 13.31
CA ARG A 149 6.77 2.78 13.58
C ARG A 149 5.58 3.39 12.84
N ILE A 150 5.58 4.69 12.65
CA ILE A 150 4.51 5.44 12.00
C ILE A 150 5.11 6.19 10.82
N ILE A 151 4.53 6.00 9.65
CA ILE A 151 4.87 6.71 8.42
C ILE A 151 3.62 7.49 7.98
N VAL A 152 3.80 8.77 7.70
CA VAL A 152 2.75 9.64 7.16
C VAL A 152 3.06 9.96 5.70
N GLY A 153 2.04 9.94 4.87
CA GLY A 153 2.16 10.20 3.44
C GLY A 153 0.82 10.59 2.81
N LEU A 154 0.80 10.52 1.50
CA LEU A 154 -0.42 10.66 0.71
C LEU A 154 -0.77 9.34 0.04
N LYS A 155 -2.04 9.20 -0.33
CA LYS A 155 -2.53 8.25 -1.32
C LYS A 155 -3.06 9.05 -2.49
N CYS A 156 -2.46 8.88 -3.66
CA CYS A 156 -3.00 9.35 -4.93
C CYS A 156 -3.56 8.13 -5.65
N GLU A 157 -4.84 8.17 -6.01
CA GLU A 157 -5.50 7.02 -6.61
C GLU A 157 -6.31 7.41 -7.84
N THR A 158 -6.43 6.47 -8.76
CA THR A 158 -7.33 6.56 -9.90
C THR A 158 -7.91 5.19 -10.19
N GLY A 159 -9.06 5.16 -10.81
CA GLY A 159 -9.68 3.89 -11.13
C GLY A 159 -10.96 4.04 -11.93
N VAL A 160 -11.51 2.89 -12.24
CA VAL A 160 -12.79 2.76 -12.93
C VAL A 160 -13.68 1.82 -12.15
N ASN A 161 -14.92 2.21 -11.98
CA ASN A 161 -15.96 1.41 -11.33
C ASN A 161 -17.11 1.18 -12.28
N TYR A 162 -17.68 0.00 -12.22
CA TYR A 162 -18.95 -0.33 -12.85
C TYR A 162 -19.98 -0.61 -11.76
N ASN A 163 -21.08 0.15 -11.78
CA ASN A 163 -22.18 0.00 -10.84
C ASN A 163 -23.27 -0.84 -11.49
N PHE A 164 -23.67 -1.91 -10.82
CA PHE A 164 -24.79 -2.74 -11.22
C PHE A 164 -25.71 -2.98 -10.01
N ASP A 165 -26.84 -2.31 -10.02
CA ASP A 165 -27.79 -2.27 -8.92
C ASP A 165 -27.13 -1.85 -7.58
N ARG A 166 -27.02 -2.74 -6.61
CA ARG A 166 -26.40 -2.49 -5.30
C ARG A 166 -24.92 -2.82 -5.24
N TYR A 167 -24.38 -3.43 -6.29
CA TYR A 167 -22.99 -3.84 -6.31
C TYR A 167 -22.14 -2.89 -7.13
N LEU A 168 -20.89 -2.83 -6.79
CA LEU A 168 -19.86 -2.06 -7.48
C LEU A 168 -18.66 -2.96 -7.70
N LEU A 169 -18.21 -3.06 -8.93
CA LEU A 169 -16.96 -3.71 -9.30
C LEU A 169 -16.03 -2.66 -9.89
N GLY A 170 -14.77 -2.66 -9.47
CA GLY A 170 -13.81 -1.67 -9.95
C GLY A 170 -12.39 -2.17 -10.02
N LEU A 171 -11.59 -1.38 -10.74
CA LEU A 171 -10.13 -1.47 -10.77
C LEU A 171 -9.56 -0.17 -10.20
N ASN A 172 -8.57 -0.30 -9.35
CA ASN A 172 -7.88 0.80 -8.68
C ASN A 172 -6.40 0.73 -8.94
N VAL A 173 -5.79 1.87 -9.21
CA VAL A 173 -4.34 2.06 -9.22
C VAL A 173 -4.03 3.19 -8.26
N SER A 174 -3.04 2.99 -7.38
CA SER A 174 -2.66 4.03 -6.44
C SER A 174 -1.14 4.21 -6.38
N TYR A 175 -0.72 5.44 -6.15
CA TYR A 175 0.64 5.81 -5.80
C TYR A 175 0.67 6.33 -4.36
N LEU A 176 1.62 5.82 -3.57
CA LEU A 176 1.65 5.98 -2.12
C LEU A 176 2.95 6.70 -1.66
N PRO A 177 3.15 8.00 -1.96
CA PRO A 177 4.32 8.73 -1.50
C PRO A 177 4.30 8.92 0.02
N SER A 178 5.48 8.79 0.64
CA SER A 178 5.68 8.99 2.08
C SER A 178 6.45 10.28 2.34
N PHE A 179 6.01 11.08 3.33
CA PHE A 179 6.68 12.30 3.75
C PHE A 179 7.74 12.05 4.82
N ILE A 180 7.53 11.01 5.63
CA ILE A 180 8.46 10.62 6.69
C ILE A 180 9.32 9.50 6.15
N LYS A 181 10.64 9.66 6.27
CA LYS A 181 11.62 8.64 5.91
C LYS A 181 11.35 7.37 6.73
N PRO A 182 11.30 6.19 6.11
CA PRO A 182 11.13 4.92 6.83
C PRO A 182 12.23 4.68 7.86
N ASN A 183 13.46 5.06 7.55
CA ASN A 183 14.62 5.02 8.46
C ASN A 183 15.45 6.28 8.27
N LYS A 184 15.99 6.82 9.38
CA LYS A 184 16.83 8.03 9.35
C LYS A 184 18.21 7.80 8.73
N ASP A 185 18.72 6.57 8.86
CA ASP A 185 20.14 6.27 8.60
C ASP A 185 20.35 5.52 7.28
N PHE A 186 19.31 4.89 6.71
CA PHE A 186 19.50 3.95 5.60
C PHE A 186 18.52 4.10 4.43
N ILE A 187 17.28 4.50 4.65
CA ILE A 187 16.24 4.54 3.63
C ILE A 187 15.64 5.93 3.58
N ALA A 188 15.90 6.64 2.49
CA ALA A 188 15.41 8.01 2.35
C ALA A 188 13.91 8.06 2.06
N HIS A 189 13.44 7.27 1.09
CA HIS A 189 12.04 7.25 0.67
C HIS A 189 11.61 5.86 0.22
N ASP A 190 10.31 5.57 0.33
CA ASP A 190 9.68 4.44 -0.32
C ASP A 190 8.82 4.92 -1.49
N ARG A 191 8.95 4.26 -2.63
CA ARG A 191 8.07 4.40 -3.78
C ARG A 191 7.19 3.17 -3.84
N THR A 192 5.90 3.34 -3.68
CA THR A 192 4.96 2.22 -3.70
C THR A 192 3.81 2.52 -4.65
N PHE A 193 3.60 1.61 -5.60
CA PHE A 193 2.42 1.57 -6.46
C PHE A 193 1.57 0.38 -6.08
N THR A 194 0.26 0.53 -6.21
CA THR A 194 -0.67 -0.58 -5.96
C THR A 194 -1.65 -0.70 -7.12
N VAL A 195 -2.02 -1.93 -7.43
CA VAL A 195 -3.07 -2.26 -8.40
C VAL A 195 -4.00 -3.24 -7.72
N GLY A 196 -5.29 -2.93 -7.72
CA GLY A 196 -6.29 -3.75 -7.02
C GLY A 196 -7.63 -3.83 -7.72
N ILE A 197 -8.35 -4.90 -7.38
CA ILE A 197 -9.76 -5.08 -7.70
C ILE A 197 -10.57 -4.59 -6.51
N LEU A 198 -11.62 -3.86 -6.77
CA LEU A 198 -12.50 -3.29 -5.79
C LEU A 198 -13.89 -3.90 -5.94
N LEU A 199 -14.42 -4.42 -4.85
CA LEU A 199 -15.78 -4.89 -4.71
C LEU A 199 -16.50 -4.03 -3.69
N GLY A 200 -17.65 -3.48 -4.07
CA GLY A 200 -18.45 -2.63 -3.19
C GLY A 200 -19.91 -3.06 -3.12
N TYR A 201 -20.55 -2.74 -2.01
CA TYR A 201 -21.97 -2.92 -1.77
C TYR A 201 -22.58 -1.59 -1.31
N ARG A 202 -23.61 -1.14 -2.01
CA ARG A 202 -24.36 0.07 -1.67
C ARG A 202 -25.40 -0.25 -0.59
N LEU A 203 -25.30 0.45 0.52
CA LEU A 203 -26.16 0.31 1.70
C LEU A 203 -27.54 0.94 1.51
#